data_37855a623ca71b657188d84ec064f965
#
_entry.id   37855a623ca71b657188d84ec064f965
#
_cell.length_a   1.000
_cell.length_b   1.000
_cell.length_c   1.000
_cell.angle_alpha   90.00
_cell.angle_beta   90.00
_cell.angle_gamma   90.00
#
_symmetry.space_group_name_H-M   'P 1'
#
loop_
_entity.id
_entity.type
_entity.pdbx_description
1 polymer ?
#
loop_
_entity_poly.entity_id
_entity_poly.type
_entity_poly.pdbx_seq_one_letter_code
_entity_poly.pdbx_strand_id
1 'polypeptide(L)'
;MVGIAPDARIMDITHQVTPFSIEEGARFLSGVNPYYPAGTVFVVVIDPGVGTSRKAVIVKTKKGQYFVLPDNGLITPVIDRDGLEGAREITNTGWMIGDTVSSTFHGRDIFSPAGAHLAGGWDYTLAGPEVPQLVRLTPRVATITDQGIDGEVIALDDPYGSLITDIPAEEFKKLGYTLGDRLTVQLNKKPFTFPYVKTFMDVPVGDPLLYIDSRGRVDLALNERDFAKESKITPPVSLSIPKKGAPIKGK
;
A
#
# COMPACT_ATOMS: atom_id res chain seq x y z
N MET A 1 -11.87 -1.15 -21.99
CA MET A 1 -11.38 -2.52 -21.85
C MET A 1 -12.29 -3.53 -22.58
N VAL A 2 -13.60 -3.56 -22.32
CA VAL A 2 -14.55 -4.53 -22.93
C VAL A 2 -14.52 -4.54 -24.48
N GLY A 3 -14.36 -3.38 -25.13
CA GLY A 3 -14.28 -3.32 -26.62
C GLY A 3 -12.97 -3.89 -27.20
N ILE A 4 -11.92 -4.07 -26.38
CA ILE A 4 -10.62 -4.64 -26.81
C ILE A 4 -10.56 -6.14 -26.45
N ALA A 5 -11.00 -6.49 -25.26
CA ALA A 5 -11.00 -7.87 -24.74
C ALA A 5 -12.41 -8.19 -24.19
N PRO A 6 -13.37 -8.52 -25.05
CA PRO A 6 -14.78 -8.72 -24.64
C PRO A 6 -14.96 -9.91 -23.70
N ASP A 7 -14.09 -10.92 -23.79
CA ASP A 7 -14.15 -12.12 -22.97
C ASP A 7 -13.36 -11.98 -21.64
N ALA A 8 -12.69 -10.86 -21.41
CA ALA A 8 -11.95 -10.65 -20.18
C ALA A 8 -12.88 -10.44 -19.00
N ARG A 9 -12.62 -11.18 -17.92
CA ARG A 9 -13.31 -10.96 -16.65
C ARG A 9 -12.70 -9.76 -15.93
N ILE A 10 -13.44 -8.66 -15.85
CA ILE A 10 -13.02 -7.43 -15.18
C ILE A 10 -13.56 -7.44 -13.76
N MET A 11 -12.70 -7.16 -12.78
CA MET A 11 -13.04 -7.07 -11.36
C MET A 11 -12.40 -5.82 -10.76
N ASP A 12 -13.20 -5.00 -10.09
CA ASP A 12 -12.70 -3.86 -9.32
C ASP A 12 -12.16 -4.35 -7.98
N ILE A 13 -10.97 -3.88 -7.61
CA ILE A 13 -10.39 -4.11 -6.28
C ILE A 13 -10.80 -2.97 -5.35
N THR A 14 -10.49 -1.75 -5.72
CA THR A 14 -10.88 -0.54 -4.99
C THR A 14 -10.71 0.70 -5.87
N HIS A 15 -11.53 1.72 -5.61
CA HIS A 15 -11.40 3.08 -6.13
C HIS A 15 -11.27 4.11 -5.00
N GLN A 16 -10.96 3.65 -3.76
CA GLN A 16 -10.97 4.47 -2.55
C GLN A 16 -9.56 4.69 -1.97
N VAL A 17 -8.52 4.53 -2.78
CA VAL A 17 -7.17 4.93 -2.36
C VAL A 17 -7.14 6.44 -2.19
N THR A 18 -6.57 6.91 -1.08
CA THR A 18 -6.40 8.34 -0.82
C THR A 18 -5.74 9.01 -2.02
N PRO A 19 -6.32 10.11 -2.55
CA PRO A 19 -5.76 10.79 -3.71
C PRO A 19 -4.26 11.08 -3.54
N PHE A 20 -3.48 10.79 -4.59
CA PHE A 20 -2.03 10.99 -4.66
C PHE A 20 -1.17 10.07 -3.77
N SER A 21 -1.75 9.22 -2.93
CA SER A 21 -1.01 8.33 -2.04
C SER A 21 -0.51 7.08 -2.77
N ILE A 22 0.70 7.18 -3.35
CA ILE A 22 1.36 6.05 -4.03
C ILE A 22 1.65 4.92 -3.03
N GLU A 23 2.07 5.26 -1.82
CA GLU A 23 2.39 4.29 -0.75
C GLU A 23 1.17 3.46 -0.34
N GLU A 24 0.01 4.11 -0.22
CA GLU A 24 -1.24 3.42 0.09
C GLU A 24 -1.66 2.49 -1.05
N GLY A 25 -1.61 2.97 -2.30
CA GLY A 25 -1.88 2.15 -3.47
C GLY A 25 -0.97 0.93 -3.58
N ALA A 26 0.33 1.12 -3.30
CA ALA A 26 1.32 0.03 -3.27
C ALA A 26 0.99 -1.00 -2.18
N ARG A 27 0.55 -0.54 -1.01
CA ARG A 27 0.11 -1.38 0.10
C ARG A 27 -1.13 -2.20 -0.27
N PHE A 28 -2.16 -1.56 -0.84
CA PHE A 28 -3.35 -2.27 -1.32
C PHE A 28 -2.99 -3.31 -2.37
N LEU A 29 -2.24 -2.93 -3.39
CA LEU A 29 -1.83 -3.83 -4.46
C LEU A 29 -1.09 -5.05 -3.92
N SER A 30 -0.08 -4.85 -3.08
CA SER A 30 0.72 -5.94 -2.50
C SER A 30 -0.05 -6.83 -1.53
N GLY A 31 -1.10 -6.30 -0.91
CA GLY A 31 -2.01 -7.06 -0.05
C GLY A 31 -2.97 -7.95 -0.83
N VAL A 32 -3.31 -7.59 -2.06
CA VAL A 32 -4.35 -8.27 -2.85
C VAL A 32 -3.75 -9.26 -3.86
N ASN A 33 -2.66 -8.88 -4.56
CA ASN A 33 -2.14 -9.67 -5.68
C ASN A 33 -1.74 -11.12 -5.33
N PRO A 34 -1.35 -11.49 -4.08
CA PRO A 34 -1.05 -12.89 -3.74
C PRO A 34 -2.21 -13.86 -3.93
N TYR A 35 -3.44 -13.37 -3.86
CA TYR A 35 -4.66 -14.18 -3.97
C TYR A 35 -5.13 -14.38 -5.41
N TYR A 36 -4.43 -13.81 -6.40
CA TYR A 36 -4.77 -13.93 -7.81
C TYR A 36 -3.78 -14.86 -8.53
N PRO A 37 -4.26 -15.66 -9.50
CA PRO A 37 -3.42 -16.60 -10.23
C PRO A 37 -2.42 -15.92 -11.17
N ALA A 38 -1.47 -16.71 -11.67
CA ALA A 38 -0.65 -16.32 -12.82
C ALA A 38 -1.56 -15.99 -14.02
N GLY A 39 -1.08 -15.09 -14.89
CA GLY A 39 -1.86 -14.56 -16.01
C GLY A 39 -2.80 -13.41 -15.65
N THR A 40 -3.03 -13.12 -14.36
CA THR A 40 -3.82 -11.95 -13.97
C THR A 40 -3.14 -10.65 -14.38
N VAL A 41 -3.93 -9.75 -14.94
CA VAL A 41 -3.51 -8.40 -15.34
C VAL A 41 -4.08 -7.38 -14.36
N PHE A 42 -3.22 -6.73 -13.60
CA PHE A 42 -3.59 -5.63 -12.69
C PHE A 42 -3.41 -4.30 -13.41
N VAL A 43 -4.47 -3.50 -13.51
CA VAL A 43 -4.40 -2.11 -13.98
C VAL A 43 -4.53 -1.20 -12.77
N VAL A 44 -3.44 -0.51 -12.41
CA VAL A 44 -3.36 0.24 -11.14
C VAL A 44 -2.91 1.67 -11.41
N VAL A 45 -3.78 2.64 -11.13
CA VAL A 45 -3.55 4.03 -11.50
C VAL A 45 -3.69 4.94 -10.28
N ILE A 46 -2.60 5.13 -9.56
CA ILE A 46 -2.39 6.22 -8.59
C ILE A 46 -1.26 7.06 -9.15
N ASP A 47 -1.57 8.17 -9.80
CA ASP A 47 -0.67 8.85 -10.72
C ASP A 47 -0.61 10.36 -10.53
N PRO A 48 0.04 10.84 -9.45
CA PRO A 48 0.29 12.27 -9.25
C PRO A 48 1.13 12.89 -10.36
N GLY A 49 1.87 12.06 -11.13
CA GLY A 49 2.76 12.47 -12.21
C GLY A 49 2.17 12.36 -13.62
N VAL A 50 0.83 12.24 -13.74
CA VAL A 50 0.19 12.18 -15.06
C VAL A 50 0.59 13.37 -15.93
N GLY A 51 0.92 13.12 -17.21
CA GLY A 51 1.33 14.18 -18.16
C GLY A 51 2.76 14.69 -17.99
N THR A 52 3.54 14.15 -17.05
CA THR A 52 4.99 14.44 -16.92
C THR A 52 5.85 13.41 -17.67
N SER A 53 7.17 13.44 -17.46
CA SER A 53 8.12 12.48 -18.04
C SER A 53 8.10 11.10 -17.38
N ARG A 54 7.22 10.85 -16.37
CA ARG A 54 7.11 9.51 -15.75
C ARG A 54 6.64 8.51 -16.81
N LYS A 55 7.26 7.34 -16.84
CA LYS A 55 6.94 6.27 -17.79
C LYS A 55 5.61 5.60 -17.45
N ALA A 56 4.86 5.20 -18.49
CA ALA A 56 3.79 4.23 -18.37
C ALA A 56 4.38 2.85 -18.66
N VAL A 57 4.19 1.87 -17.76
CA VAL A 57 4.90 0.59 -17.87
C VAL A 57 3.97 -0.61 -17.72
N ILE A 58 4.38 -1.70 -18.36
CA ILE A 58 3.92 -3.05 -18.09
C ILE A 58 5.05 -3.77 -17.35
N VAL A 59 4.76 -4.30 -16.18
CA VAL A 59 5.68 -5.10 -15.37
C VAL A 59 5.19 -6.53 -15.32
N LYS A 60 6.07 -7.50 -15.58
CA LYS A 60 5.82 -8.93 -15.38
C LYS A 60 6.63 -9.45 -14.21
N THR A 61 5.97 -10.11 -13.27
CA THR A 61 6.63 -10.74 -12.13
C THR A 61 6.99 -12.20 -12.42
N LYS A 62 7.94 -12.75 -11.67
CA LYS A 62 8.30 -14.18 -11.75
C LYS A 62 7.16 -15.12 -11.37
N LYS A 63 6.10 -14.60 -10.73
CA LYS A 63 4.84 -15.33 -10.52
C LYS A 63 3.93 -15.37 -11.75
N GLY A 64 4.33 -14.74 -12.86
CA GLY A 64 3.58 -14.70 -14.10
C GLY A 64 2.37 -13.75 -14.08
N GLN A 65 2.32 -12.81 -13.15
CA GLN A 65 1.31 -11.75 -13.10
C GLN A 65 1.81 -10.51 -13.83
N TYR A 66 0.88 -9.76 -14.43
CA TYR A 66 1.17 -8.52 -15.15
C TYR A 66 0.61 -7.32 -14.41
N PHE A 67 1.34 -6.20 -14.45
CA PHE A 67 0.95 -4.95 -13.81
C PHE A 67 1.12 -3.80 -14.80
N VAL A 68 0.03 -3.10 -15.08
CA VAL A 68 -0.02 -1.94 -15.98
C VAL A 68 -0.23 -0.71 -15.12
N LEU A 69 0.80 0.13 -15.01
CA LEU A 69 0.84 1.19 -14.01
C LEU A 69 1.83 2.31 -14.36
N PRO A 70 1.75 3.49 -13.71
CA PRO A 70 2.80 4.49 -13.78
C PRO A 70 4.07 4.01 -13.07
N ASP A 71 5.23 4.30 -13.67
CA ASP A 71 6.53 4.03 -13.06
C ASP A 71 6.87 5.11 -12.02
N ASN A 72 6.27 4.99 -10.85
CA ASN A 72 6.39 5.93 -9.74
C ASN A 72 6.65 5.25 -8.38
N GLY A 73 7.03 3.97 -8.41
CA GLY A 73 7.33 3.18 -7.22
C GLY A 73 6.17 2.33 -6.70
N LEU A 74 4.97 2.47 -7.23
CA LEU A 74 3.75 1.75 -6.81
C LEU A 74 3.94 0.23 -6.80
N ILE A 75 4.74 -0.32 -7.74
CA ILE A 75 5.01 -1.76 -7.88
C ILE A 75 6.03 -2.31 -6.85
N THR A 76 6.73 -1.44 -6.13
CA THR A 76 7.89 -1.81 -5.30
C THR A 76 7.65 -3.02 -4.39
N PRO A 77 6.65 -3.05 -3.50
CA PRO A 77 6.49 -4.17 -2.57
C PRO A 77 6.10 -5.48 -3.26
N VAL A 78 5.50 -5.40 -4.45
CA VAL A 78 5.17 -6.59 -5.24
C VAL A 78 6.43 -7.22 -5.81
N ILE A 79 7.29 -6.45 -6.49
CA ILE A 79 8.51 -7.00 -7.10
C ILE A 79 9.57 -7.37 -6.05
N ASP A 80 9.54 -6.78 -4.86
CA ASP A 80 10.39 -7.19 -3.74
C ASP A 80 10.05 -8.59 -3.25
N ARG A 81 8.76 -8.90 -3.18
CA ARG A 81 8.28 -10.22 -2.75
C ARG A 81 8.28 -11.25 -3.86
N ASP A 82 7.77 -10.89 -5.04
CA ASP A 82 7.43 -11.84 -6.11
C ASP A 82 8.52 -11.93 -7.20
N GLY A 83 9.50 -11.02 -7.17
CA GLY A 83 10.58 -10.89 -8.14
C GLY A 83 10.14 -10.28 -9.47
N LEU A 84 11.03 -9.53 -10.09
CA LEU A 84 10.85 -8.96 -11.43
C LEU A 84 11.28 -9.98 -12.49
N GLU A 85 10.42 -10.24 -13.49
CA GLU A 85 10.79 -10.99 -14.70
C GLU A 85 11.21 -10.03 -15.81
N GLY A 86 10.44 -8.94 -16.03
CA GLY A 86 10.75 -7.90 -17.01
C GLY A 86 9.78 -6.73 -16.92
N ALA A 87 10.18 -5.61 -17.52
CA ALA A 87 9.34 -4.42 -17.64
C ALA A 87 9.47 -3.79 -19.02
N ARG A 88 8.38 -3.25 -19.55
CA ARG A 88 8.30 -2.55 -20.84
C ARG A 88 7.64 -1.19 -20.67
N GLU A 89 8.20 -0.18 -21.30
CA GLU A 89 7.53 1.11 -21.42
C GLU A 89 6.43 1.02 -22.50
N ILE A 90 5.26 1.57 -22.21
CA ILE A 90 4.16 1.59 -23.18
C ILE A 90 4.38 2.80 -24.10
N THR A 91 5.03 2.60 -25.25
CA THR A 91 5.29 3.63 -26.25
C THR A 91 4.63 3.31 -27.58
N ASN A 92 4.24 2.07 -27.81
CA ASN A 92 3.54 1.65 -29.01
C ASN A 92 2.08 2.16 -28.96
N THR A 93 1.74 3.07 -29.87
CA THR A 93 0.40 3.67 -29.95
C THR A 93 -0.71 2.66 -30.22
N GLY A 94 -0.39 1.52 -30.83
CA GLY A 94 -1.35 0.42 -31.00
C GLY A 94 -1.83 -0.22 -29.69
N TRP A 95 -1.16 0.07 -28.56
CA TRP A 95 -1.55 -0.33 -27.22
C TRP A 95 -2.41 0.69 -26.48
N MET A 96 -2.63 1.86 -27.10
CA MET A 96 -3.36 2.99 -26.54
C MET A 96 -4.72 3.15 -27.22
N ILE A 97 -5.54 4.07 -26.74
CA ILE A 97 -6.84 4.37 -27.36
C ILE A 97 -6.85 5.78 -27.94
N GLY A 98 -7.38 5.89 -29.18
CA GLY A 98 -7.50 7.17 -29.90
C GLY A 98 -6.21 7.61 -30.59
N ASP A 99 -6.34 8.63 -31.45
CA ASP A 99 -5.24 9.20 -32.21
C ASP A 99 -4.36 10.15 -31.39
N THR A 100 -4.89 10.62 -30.23
CA THR A 100 -4.20 11.53 -29.31
C THR A 100 -4.45 11.11 -27.88
N VAL A 101 -3.35 11.01 -27.13
CA VAL A 101 -3.39 10.73 -25.69
C VAL A 101 -3.63 12.03 -24.91
N SER A 102 -4.62 12.04 -24.03
CA SER A 102 -4.85 13.16 -23.12
C SER A 102 -3.67 13.34 -22.17
N SER A 103 -3.25 14.57 -21.92
CA SER A 103 -2.17 14.86 -20.95
C SER A 103 -2.57 14.64 -19.48
N THR A 104 -3.86 14.42 -19.19
CA THR A 104 -4.38 14.33 -17.82
C THR A 104 -5.16 13.05 -17.53
N PHE A 105 -5.35 12.16 -18.52
CA PHE A 105 -6.21 10.98 -18.35
C PHE A 105 -5.59 9.70 -18.91
N HIS A 106 -4.34 9.42 -18.55
CA HIS A 106 -3.62 8.22 -18.99
C HIS A 106 -4.27 6.92 -18.53
N GLY A 107 -5.05 6.93 -17.46
CA GLY A 107 -5.87 5.79 -17.02
C GLY A 107 -6.76 5.25 -18.13
N ARG A 108 -7.47 6.15 -18.83
CA ARG A 108 -8.34 5.83 -19.96
C ARG A 108 -7.57 5.52 -21.23
N ASP A 109 -6.55 6.34 -21.54
CA ASP A 109 -5.95 6.35 -22.88
C ASP A 109 -4.77 5.40 -23.04
N ILE A 110 -4.07 5.06 -21.94
CA ILE A 110 -2.88 4.22 -21.94
C ILE A 110 -3.08 2.94 -21.09
N PHE A 111 -3.36 3.09 -19.80
CA PHE A 111 -3.31 1.95 -18.88
C PHE A 111 -4.44 0.94 -19.10
N SER A 112 -5.67 1.42 -19.25
CA SER A 112 -6.84 0.55 -19.48
C SER A 112 -6.77 -0.21 -20.82
N PRO A 113 -6.44 0.42 -21.96
CA PRO A 113 -6.29 -0.31 -23.21
C PRO A 113 -5.12 -1.28 -23.18
N ALA A 114 -3.96 -0.90 -22.63
CA ALA A 114 -2.82 -1.80 -22.49
C ALA A 114 -3.17 -3.03 -21.64
N GLY A 115 -3.86 -2.84 -20.51
CA GLY A 115 -4.37 -3.95 -19.70
C GLY A 115 -5.33 -4.87 -20.47
N ALA A 116 -6.18 -4.29 -21.31
CA ALA A 116 -7.11 -5.07 -22.13
C ALA A 116 -6.39 -5.87 -23.23
N HIS A 117 -5.37 -5.31 -23.89
CA HIS A 117 -4.55 -6.04 -24.86
C HIS A 117 -3.84 -7.23 -24.23
N LEU A 118 -3.27 -7.05 -23.02
CA LEU A 118 -2.68 -8.14 -22.26
C LEU A 118 -3.71 -9.24 -21.92
N ALA A 119 -4.89 -8.84 -21.45
CA ALA A 119 -5.98 -9.79 -21.16
C ALA A 119 -6.47 -10.52 -22.41
N GLY A 120 -6.35 -9.89 -23.59
CA GLY A 120 -6.58 -10.48 -24.92
C GLY A 120 -5.42 -11.34 -25.44
N GLY A 121 -4.36 -11.55 -24.65
CA GLY A 121 -3.25 -12.44 -25.00
C GLY A 121 -2.11 -11.79 -25.81
N TRP A 122 -2.05 -10.46 -25.88
CA TRP A 122 -0.94 -9.80 -26.57
C TRP A 122 0.37 -9.98 -25.80
N ASP A 123 1.47 -10.13 -26.55
CA ASP A 123 2.80 -10.22 -25.98
C ASP A 123 3.26 -8.85 -25.44
N TYR A 124 3.45 -8.73 -24.12
CA TYR A 124 3.84 -7.48 -23.46
C TYR A 124 5.15 -6.89 -23.97
N THR A 125 6.03 -7.71 -24.59
CA THR A 125 7.29 -7.26 -25.17
C THR A 125 7.09 -6.32 -26.38
N LEU A 126 5.91 -6.35 -26.99
CA LEU A 126 5.53 -5.50 -28.12
C LEU A 126 5.01 -4.12 -27.70
N ALA A 127 4.80 -3.88 -26.41
CA ALA A 127 4.31 -2.59 -25.91
C ALA A 127 5.34 -1.45 -26.08
N GLY A 128 6.63 -1.79 -26.12
CA GLY A 128 7.71 -0.84 -26.31
C GLY A 128 9.06 -1.32 -25.73
N PRO A 129 10.01 -0.40 -25.53
CA PRO A 129 11.36 -0.73 -25.10
C PRO A 129 11.39 -1.29 -23.68
N GLU A 130 12.45 -2.03 -23.40
CA GLU A 130 12.73 -2.55 -22.06
C GLU A 130 13.02 -1.41 -21.07
N VAL A 131 12.51 -1.56 -19.85
CA VAL A 131 12.81 -0.66 -18.73
C VAL A 131 13.71 -1.45 -17.76
N PRO A 132 15.03 -1.24 -17.81
CA PRO A 132 15.97 -2.02 -17.01
C PRO A 132 15.90 -1.68 -15.51
N GLN A 133 15.43 -0.49 -15.18
CA GLN A 133 15.31 -0.03 -13.81
C GLN A 133 14.00 0.73 -13.61
N LEU A 134 13.20 0.24 -12.67
CA LEU A 134 11.95 0.88 -12.24
C LEU A 134 12.21 1.83 -11.09
N VAL A 135 11.39 2.88 -11.00
CA VAL A 135 11.33 3.73 -9.82
C VAL A 135 10.94 2.90 -8.60
N ARG A 136 11.59 3.16 -7.47
CA ARG A 136 11.36 2.43 -6.22
C ARG A 136 10.86 3.37 -5.14
N LEU A 137 9.85 2.93 -4.38
CA LEU A 137 9.53 3.55 -3.10
C LEU A 137 10.64 3.23 -2.11
N THR A 138 11.07 4.25 -1.35
CA THR A 138 11.90 4.02 -0.17
C THR A 138 11.00 3.52 0.95
N PRO A 139 11.21 2.29 1.47
CA PRO A 139 10.42 1.80 2.57
C PRO A 139 10.55 2.73 3.78
N ARG A 140 9.44 3.11 4.37
CA ARG A 140 9.45 3.67 5.73
C ARG A 140 9.73 2.50 6.67
N VAL A 141 10.75 2.61 7.48
CA VAL A 141 11.16 1.58 8.42
C VAL A 141 11.24 2.20 9.80
N ALA A 142 10.48 1.65 10.72
CA ALA A 142 10.54 2.05 12.12
C ALA A 142 11.97 1.88 12.65
N THR A 143 12.44 2.85 13.41
CA THR A 143 13.80 2.84 14.01
C THR A 143 13.75 2.16 15.38
N ILE A 144 14.52 1.08 15.53
CA ILE A 144 14.63 0.33 16.77
C ILE A 144 15.79 0.93 17.59
N THR A 145 15.53 1.19 18.85
CA THR A 145 16.50 1.72 19.81
C THR A 145 16.49 0.87 21.09
N ASP A 146 17.46 1.05 21.97
CA ASP A 146 17.48 0.40 23.29
C ASP A 146 16.30 0.84 24.17
N GLN A 147 15.68 1.98 23.87
CA GLN A 147 14.58 2.57 24.63
C GLN A 147 13.20 2.19 24.07
N GLY A 148 13.10 1.70 22.83
CA GLY A 148 11.85 1.37 22.20
C GLY A 148 11.90 1.43 20.68
N ILE A 149 10.76 1.68 20.05
CA ILE A 149 10.62 1.82 18.60
C ILE A 149 10.05 3.21 18.30
N ASP A 150 10.71 3.92 17.40
CA ASP A 150 10.23 5.16 16.81
C ASP A 150 9.79 4.84 15.37
N GLY A 151 8.54 5.14 15.03
CA GLY A 151 7.93 4.88 13.72
C GLY A 151 6.91 5.95 13.34
N GLU A 152 6.05 5.61 12.40
CA GLU A 152 5.00 6.51 11.91
C GLU A 152 3.66 5.78 11.75
N VAL A 153 2.56 6.49 11.96
CA VAL A 153 1.26 6.15 11.37
C VAL A 153 1.34 6.49 9.90
N ILE A 154 1.25 5.48 9.05
CA ILE A 154 1.47 5.61 7.59
C ILE A 154 0.18 5.68 6.77
N ALA A 155 -0.93 5.20 7.32
CA ALA A 155 -2.22 5.19 6.66
C ALA A 155 -3.37 5.03 7.67
N LEU A 156 -4.59 5.19 7.17
CA LEU A 156 -5.81 4.83 7.89
C LEU A 156 -6.42 3.57 7.29
N ASP A 157 -7.14 2.81 8.10
CA ASP A 157 -7.98 1.71 7.64
C ASP A 157 -9.42 2.22 7.52
N ASP A 158 -9.72 2.80 6.38
CA ASP A 158 -11.05 3.34 6.09
C ASP A 158 -12.06 2.22 5.78
N PRO A 159 -13.33 2.37 6.19
CA PRO A 159 -13.94 3.54 6.85
C PRO A 159 -13.86 3.54 8.38
N TYR A 160 -13.06 2.68 8.99
CA TYR A 160 -13.02 2.46 10.44
C TYR A 160 -12.14 3.46 11.20
N GLY A 161 -11.24 4.17 10.51
CA GLY A 161 -10.33 5.15 11.10
C GLY A 161 -9.26 4.57 12.02
N SER A 162 -8.95 3.27 11.90
CA SER A 162 -7.83 2.65 12.59
C SER A 162 -6.51 3.16 12.03
N LEU A 163 -5.51 3.33 12.88
CA LEU A 163 -4.20 3.85 12.50
C LEU A 163 -3.26 2.69 12.15
N ILE A 164 -2.86 2.62 10.89
CA ILE A 164 -1.90 1.64 10.38
C ILE A 164 -0.50 2.20 10.56
N THR A 165 0.40 1.43 11.18
CA THR A 165 1.77 1.88 11.43
C THR A 165 2.79 1.21 10.51
N ASP A 166 4.02 1.74 10.46
CA ASP A 166 5.16 1.11 9.81
C ASP A 166 5.88 0.08 10.69
N ILE A 167 5.38 -0.17 11.92
CA ILE A 167 6.04 -1.04 12.91
C ILE A 167 5.69 -2.52 12.65
N PRO A 168 6.66 -3.37 12.28
CA PRO A 168 6.44 -4.80 12.14
C PRO A 168 6.15 -5.46 13.49
N ALA A 169 5.26 -6.46 13.50
CA ALA A 169 4.93 -7.25 14.69
C ALA A 169 6.18 -7.88 15.33
N GLU A 170 7.11 -8.38 14.51
CA GLU A 170 8.33 -9.03 15.01
C GLU A 170 9.24 -8.04 15.77
N GLU A 171 9.25 -6.80 15.38
CA GLU A 171 10.01 -5.76 16.08
C GLU A 171 9.29 -5.32 17.35
N PHE A 172 7.97 -5.18 17.32
CA PHE A 172 7.16 -4.88 18.50
C PHE A 172 7.31 -5.95 19.59
N LYS A 173 7.32 -7.23 19.23
CA LYS A 173 7.51 -8.34 20.19
C LYS A 173 8.81 -8.22 20.98
N LYS A 174 9.88 -7.66 20.39
CA LYS A 174 11.17 -7.44 21.05
C LYS A 174 11.11 -6.40 22.18
N LEU A 175 10.04 -5.59 22.24
CA LEU A 175 9.80 -4.64 23.32
C LEU A 175 9.40 -5.30 24.63
N GLY A 176 9.02 -6.60 24.62
CA GLY A 176 8.69 -7.39 25.79
C GLY A 176 7.25 -7.28 26.27
N TYR A 177 6.35 -6.67 25.52
CA TYR A 177 4.92 -6.64 25.82
C TYR A 177 4.26 -7.98 25.48
N THR A 178 3.27 -8.33 26.29
CA THR A 178 2.42 -9.53 26.13
C THR A 178 0.95 -9.12 26.10
N LEU A 179 0.10 -9.98 25.55
CA LEU A 179 -1.35 -9.74 25.53
C LEU A 179 -1.88 -9.45 26.93
N GLY A 180 -2.69 -8.40 27.05
CA GLY A 180 -3.23 -7.87 28.31
C GLY A 180 -2.39 -6.73 28.91
N ASP A 181 -1.15 -6.54 28.52
CA ASP A 181 -0.35 -5.40 28.99
C ASP A 181 -0.96 -4.09 28.52
N ARG A 182 -0.86 -3.06 29.36
CA ARG A 182 -1.18 -1.68 28.97
C ARG A 182 0.12 -0.91 28.71
N LEU A 183 0.17 -0.21 27.60
CA LEU A 183 1.34 0.58 27.21
C LEU A 183 0.95 1.98 26.77
N THR A 184 1.86 2.93 26.98
CA THR A 184 1.68 4.31 26.52
C THR A 184 2.44 4.51 25.22
N VAL A 185 1.72 4.86 24.18
CA VAL A 185 2.24 5.21 22.85
C VAL A 185 2.24 6.72 22.72
N GLN A 186 3.33 7.29 22.23
CA GLN A 186 3.39 8.71 21.88
C GLN A 186 2.96 8.88 20.42
N LEU A 187 1.85 9.57 20.17
CA LEU A 187 1.41 9.95 18.83
C LEU A 187 1.57 11.47 18.68
N ASN A 188 2.45 11.90 17.79
CA ASN A 188 2.78 13.33 17.62
C ASN A 188 3.11 14.01 18.97
N LYS A 189 3.92 13.34 19.79
CA LYS A 189 4.33 13.75 21.14
C LYS A 189 3.18 13.81 22.18
N LYS A 190 1.97 13.35 21.84
CA LYS A 190 0.85 13.22 22.78
C LYS A 190 0.75 11.77 23.26
N PRO A 191 0.65 11.52 24.59
CA PRO A 191 0.54 10.18 25.13
C PRO A 191 -0.89 9.64 25.00
N PHE A 192 -1.00 8.41 24.54
CA PHE A 192 -2.20 7.60 24.50
C PHE A 192 -1.92 6.25 25.15
N THR A 193 -2.85 5.73 25.94
CA THR A 193 -2.68 4.44 26.59
C THR A 193 -3.57 3.40 25.94
N PHE A 194 -2.95 2.29 25.51
CA PHE A 194 -3.62 1.18 24.84
C PHE A 194 -3.38 -0.13 25.62
N PRO A 195 -4.38 -0.98 25.79
CA PRO A 195 -4.15 -2.39 26.05
C PRO A 195 -3.65 -3.07 24.77
N TYR A 196 -2.65 -3.94 24.87
CA TYR A 196 -2.24 -4.83 23.80
C TYR A 196 -3.15 -6.06 23.81
N VAL A 197 -3.97 -6.21 22.78
CA VAL A 197 -5.00 -7.24 22.72
C VAL A 197 -4.93 -8.02 21.39
N LYS A 198 -5.64 -9.13 21.34
CA LYS A 198 -5.68 -9.97 20.14
C LYS A 198 -6.75 -9.50 19.14
N THR A 199 -7.87 -8.99 19.64
CA THR A 199 -9.04 -8.64 18.83
C THR A 199 -9.81 -7.45 19.42
N PHE A 200 -10.66 -6.82 18.63
CA PHE A 200 -11.54 -5.73 19.06
C PHE A 200 -12.47 -6.12 20.22
N MET A 201 -12.93 -7.38 20.26
CA MET A 201 -13.80 -7.90 21.33
C MET A 201 -13.15 -7.98 22.70
N ASP A 202 -11.83 -7.81 22.81
CA ASP A 202 -11.11 -7.86 24.08
C ASP A 202 -11.22 -6.54 24.87
N VAL A 203 -11.85 -5.51 24.29
CA VAL A 203 -12.10 -4.21 24.94
C VAL A 203 -13.56 -3.78 24.74
N PRO A 204 -14.13 -2.97 25.66
CA PRO A 204 -15.46 -2.39 25.49
C PRO A 204 -15.56 -1.52 24.24
N VAL A 205 -16.80 -1.33 23.74
CA VAL A 205 -17.08 -0.38 22.65
C VAL A 205 -16.65 1.02 23.05
N GLY A 206 -15.92 1.69 22.16
CA GLY A 206 -15.35 3.02 22.35
C GLY A 206 -13.99 3.04 23.05
N ASP A 207 -13.51 1.93 23.57
CA ASP A 207 -12.19 1.85 24.21
C ASP A 207 -11.06 1.69 23.17
N PRO A 208 -9.87 2.25 23.46
CA PRO A 208 -8.71 2.12 22.61
C PRO A 208 -8.09 0.72 22.70
N LEU A 209 -7.48 0.27 21.60
CA LEU A 209 -6.71 -0.96 21.54
C LEU A 209 -5.49 -0.84 20.64
N LEU A 210 -4.44 -1.60 20.97
CA LEU A 210 -3.30 -1.89 20.13
C LEU A 210 -3.35 -3.39 19.79
N TYR A 211 -3.23 -3.71 18.53
CA TYR A 211 -3.27 -5.10 18.05
C TYR A 211 -2.28 -5.31 16.90
N ILE A 212 -2.06 -6.56 16.54
CA ILE A 212 -1.32 -6.91 15.34
C ILE A 212 -2.32 -7.23 14.23
N ASP A 213 -2.25 -6.48 13.15
CA ASP A 213 -3.12 -6.65 11.99
C ASP A 213 -2.82 -7.93 11.19
N SER A 214 -3.67 -8.23 10.21
CA SER A 214 -3.53 -9.39 9.33
C SER A 214 -2.29 -9.36 8.42
N ARG A 215 -1.61 -8.22 8.33
CA ARG A 215 -0.39 -8.00 7.54
C ARG A 215 0.87 -8.05 8.41
N GLY A 216 0.72 -8.34 9.71
CA GLY A 216 1.82 -8.44 10.66
C GLY A 216 2.38 -7.08 11.08
N ARG A 217 1.55 -6.05 11.21
CA ARG A 217 1.93 -4.71 11.70
C ARG A 217 1.18 -4.35 12.96
N VAL A 218 1.75 -3.45 13.73
CA VAL A 218 1.07 -2.83 14.87
C VAL A 218 0.05 -1.82 14.36
N ASP A 219 -1.20 -1.98 14.77
CA ASP A 219 -2.27 -1.04 14.51
C ASP A 219 -2.88 -0.52 15.81
N LEU A 220 -3.43 0.69 15.75
CA LEU A 220 -4.10 1.37 16.85
C LEU A 220 -5.53 1.71 16.45
N ALA A 221 -6.50 1.40 17.29
CA ALA A 221 -7.90 1.65 16.98
C ALA A 221 -8.73 2.03 18.22
N LEU A 222 -9.97 2.45 17.97
CA LEU A 222 -11.06 2.42 18.92
C LEU A 222 -12.03 1.31 18.53
N ASN A 223 -12.53 0.56 19.50
CA ASN A 223 -13.52 -0.47 19.23
C ASN A 223 -14.85 0.17 18.78
N GLU A 224 -15.30 -0.18 17.55
CA GLU A 224 -16.51 0.34 16.90
C GLU A 224 -16.58 1.87 16.77
N ARG A 225 -15.43 2.57 16.78
CA ARG A 225 -15.35 4.02 16.61
C ARG A 225 -14.14 4.43 15.78
N ASP A 226 -14.19 5.64 15.20
CA ASP A 226 -13.14 6.21 14.34
C ASP A 226 -12.09 6.95 15.18
N PHE A 227 -10.94 6.28 15.41
CA PHE A 227 -9.86 6.85 16.21
C PHE A 227 -9.21 8.06 15.53
N ALA A 228 -8.99 8.00 14.22
CA ALA A 228 -8.37 9.10 13.47
C ALA A 228 -9.19 10.37 13.55
N LYS A 229 -10.51 10.28 13.36
CA LYS A 229 -11.43 11.40 13.43
C LYS A 229 -11.52 11.98 14.83
N GLU A 230 -11.67 11.13 15.86
CA GLU A 230 -11.81 11.61 17.25
C GLU A 230 -10.53 12.24 17.78
N SER A 231 -9.37 11.69 17.41
CA SER A 231 -8.07 12.20 17.83
C SER A 231 -7.49 13.27 16.89
N LYS A 232 -8.21 13.58 15.77
CA LYS A 232 -7.77 14.52 14.73
C LYS A 232 -6.40 14.17 14.17
N ILE A 233 -6.21 12.89 13.85
CA ILE A 233 -4.97 12.36 13.30
C ILE A 233 -5.12 12.20 11.78
N THR A 234 -4.15 12.75 11.04
CA THR A 234 -4.03 12.58 9.58
C THR A 234 -2.61 12.13 9.28
N PRO A 235 -2.42 10.96 8.70
CA PRO A 235 -1.09 10.46 8.32
C PRO A 235 -0.37 11.40 7.32
N PRO A 236 0.98 11.45 7.36
CA PRO A 236 1.86 10.73 8.27
C PRO A 236 1.97 11.40 9.65
N VAL A 237 2.04 10.60 10.72
CA VAL A 237 2.19 11.08 12.11
C VAL A 237 3.24 10.27 12.84
N SER A 238 4.18 10.94 13.52
CA SER A 238 5.22 10.29 14.31
C SER A 238 4.63 9.47 15.46
N LEU A 239 5.20 8.29 15.65
CA LEU A 239 4.80 7.31 16.64
C LEU A 239 6.02 6.85 17.43
N SER A 240 5.90 6.71 18.76
CA SER A 240 6.94 6.10 19.59
C SER A 240 6.34 5.15 20.60
N ILE A 241 6.86 3.92 20.66
CA ILE A 241 6.49 2.89 21.63
C ILE A 241 7.71 2.57 22.50
N PRO A 242 7.68 2.83 23.82
CA PRO A 242 8.79 2.53 24.69
C PRO A 242 8.95 1.02 24.88
N LYS A 243 10.16 0.57 25.21
CA LYS A 243 10.39 -0.80 25.70
C LYS A 243 9.69 -0.99 27.04
N LYS A 244 9.17 -2.18 27.31
CA LYS A 244 8.50 -2.49 28.58
C LYS A 244 9.44 -2.19 29.75
N GLY A 245 8.98 -1.35 30.68
CA GLY A 245 9.78 -0.88 31.82
C GLY A 245 10.70 0.31 31.56
N ALA A 246 10.84 0.77 30.32
CA ALA A 246 11.60 1.98 30.02
C ALA A 246 10.79 3.25 30.31
N PRO A 247 11.43 4.36 30.70
CA PRO A 247 10.76 5.64 30.91
C PRO A 247 10.20 6.17 29.59
N ILE A 248 9.00 6.78 29.65
CA ILE A 248 8.38 7.41 28.49
C ILE A 248 9.21 8.65 28.12
N LYS A 249 9.71 8.73 26.88
CA LYS A 249 10.38 9.94 26.38
C LYS A 249 9.39 11.12 26.44
N GLY A 250 9.67 12.15 27.22
CA GLY A 250 8.84 13.38 27.20
C GLY A 250 8.26 13.82 28.53
N LYS A 251 8.97 13.60 29.63
CA LYS A 251 8.82 14.42 30.86
C LYS A 251 10.04 15.29 31.07
#